data_70bd3474e556ab5b0f9bc9c2a73ee2ff
#
_entry.id   70bd3474e556ab5b0f9bc9c2a73ee2ff
#
_cell.length_a   1.000
_cell.length_b   1.000
_cell.length_c   1.000
_cell.angle_alpha   90.00
_cell.angle_beta   90.00
_cell.angle_gamma   90.00
#
_symmetry.space_group_name_H-M   'P 1'
#
loop_
_entity.id
_entity.type
_entity.pdbx_description
1 polymer ?
#
loop_
_entity_poly.entity_id
_entity_poly.type
_entity_poly.pdbx_seq_one_letter_code
_entity_poly.pdbx_strand_id
1 'polypeptide(L)'
;MVKVFASALEVFMADLLVRHGAAIDEAGEVSQHLVGSNLAGHDSHGVMRAPWYMEKIDKGEIVPSAPVTIEDETSTTAVVDGHWGFGQPIARRAMELAIEKASAHNLGCVTVRACNHIGRLGAYNTLASSRGFVGIGMLNLHGTSHCVAPFGGIDRKLPTNPISIAFPRGSGAPDFLLDMTSSIVAEGKLKMKLNQGEPLPDGWAIDSAGHPAGQPAEFYDDPRGAILPLGERRRV
;
A
#
# COMPACT_ATOMS: atom_id res chain seq x y z
N MET A 1 -12.95 8.08 21.73
CA MET A 1 -11.75 7.64 20.95
C MET A 1 -10.56 7.70 21.88
N VAL A 2 -9.82 6.60 22.04
CA VAL A 2 -8.60 6.56 22.85
C VAL A 2 -7.47 7.20 22.04
N LYS A 3 -6.77 8.18 22.63
CA LYS A 3 -5.58 8.79 22.03
C LYS A 3 -4.33 8.09 22.57
N VAL A 4 -3.43 7.70 21.68
CA VAL A 4 -2.16 7.05 22.01
C VAL A 4 -1.02 7.90 21.43
N PHE A 5 0.08 8.03 22.16
CA PHE A 5 1.28 8.68 21.63
C PHE A 5 1.89 7.83 20.51
N ALA A 6 2.25 8.47 19.39
CA ALA A 6 2.82 7.78 18.23
C ALA A 6 4.04 6.95 18.60
N SER A 7 4.98 7.52 19.38
CA SER A 7 6.19 6.81 19.82
C SER A 7 5.90 5.57 20.67
N ALA A 8 4.89 5.62 21.54
CA ALA A 8 4.50 4.47 22.34
C ALA A 8 3.87 3.37 21.47
N LEU A 9 3.11 3.75 20.45
CA LEU A 9 2.51 2.82 19.50
C LEU A 9 3.56 2.19 18.58
N GLU A 10 4.59 2.95 18.18
CA GLU A 10 5.73 2.42 17.43
C GLU A 10 6.48 1.36 18.23
N VAL A 11 6.80 1.63 19.49
CA VAL A 11 7.47 0.66 20.37
C VAL A 11 6.62 -0.59 20.55
N PHE A 12 5.32 -0.44 20.83
CA PHE A 12 4.42 -1.58 20.98
C PHE A 12 4.34 -2.43 19.70
N MET A 13 4.25 -1.80 18.54
CA MET A 13 4.20 -2.49 17.26
C MET A 13 5.50 -3.21 16.93
N ALA A 14 6.65 -2.57 17.21
CA ALA A 14 7.97 -3.20 17.02
C ALA A 14 8.13 -4.43 17.93
N ASP A 15 7.79 -4.33 19.21
CA ASP A 15 7.82 -5.46 20.15
C ASP A 15 6.93 -6.62 19.68
N LEU A 16 5.75 -6.30 19.17
CA LEU A 16 4.83 -7.31 18.63
C LEU A 16 5.44 -8.05 17.44
N LEU A 17 6.06 -7.33 16.50
CA LEU A 17 6.70 -7.92 15.32
C LEU A 17 7.93 -8.75 15.69
N VAL A 18 8.75 -8.29 16.64
CA VAL A 18 9.91 -9.05 17.13
C VAL A 18 9.47 -10.37 17.76
N ARG A 19 8.38 -10.39 18.54
CA ARG A 19 7.80 -11.62 19.11
C ARG A 19 7.32 -12.62 18.05
N HIS A 20 7.04 -12.15 16.84
CA HIS A 20 6.67 -12.97 15.68
C HIS A 20 7.86 -13.20 14.72
N GLY A 21 9.09 -13.00 15.18
CA GLY A 21 10.30 -13.42 14.47
C GLY A 21 10.96 -12.36 13.59
N ALA A 22 10.47 -11.11 13.57
CA ALA A 22 11.14 -10.02 12.87
C ALA A 22 12.44 -9.60 13.58
N ALA A 23 13.49 -9.25 12.83
CA ALA A 23 14.67 -8.60 13.38
C ALA A 23 14.29 -7.21 13.94
N ILE A 24 15.05 -6.71 14.92
CA ILE A 24 14.75 -5.45 15.62
C ILE A 24 14.65 -4.28 14.65
N ASP A 25 15.59 -4.16 13.71
CA ASP A 25 15.63 -3.07 12.74
C ASP A 25 14.45 -3.16 11.76
N GLU A 26 14.15 -4.36 11.25
CA GLU A 26 13.00 -4.62 10.39
C GLU A 26 11.68 -4.28 11.09
N ALA A 27 11.51 -4.76 12.33
CA ALA A 27 10.34 -4.46 13.14
C ALA A 27 10.17 -2.95 13.37
N GLY A 28 11.27 -2.23 13.60
CA GLY A 28 11.31 -0.78 13.72
C GLY A 28 10.84 -0.07 12.45
N GLU A 29 11.35 -0.45 11.29
CA GLU A 29 10.93 0.11 10.00
C GLU A 29 9.45 -0.14 9.69
N VAL A 30 8.98 -1.36 9.88
CA VAL A 30 7.57 -1.70 9.66
C VAL A 30 6.68 -0.90 10.60
N SER A 31 7.02 -0.83 11.89
CA SER A 31 6.24 -0.11 12.88
C SER A 31 6.16 1.39 12.60
N GLN A 32 7.29 2.03 12.28
CA GLN A 32 7.34 3.44 11.88
C GLN A 32 6.48 3.72 10.66
N HIS A 33 6.51 2.83 9.66
CA HIS A 33 5.70 2.99 8.46
C HIS A 33 4.19 2.88 8.77
N LEU A 34 3.78 1.92 9.60
CA LEU A 34 2.39 1.74 9.98
C LEU A 34 1.86 2.94 10.77
N VAL A 35 2.59 3.38 11.79
CA VAL A 35 2.22 4.55 12.59
C VAL A 35 2.27 5.83 11.75
N GLY A 36 3.30 6.00 10.91
CA GLY A 36 3.40 7.09 9.95
C GLY A 36 2.24 7.13 8.96
N SER A 37 1.70 5.98 8.56
CA SER A 37 0.50 5.91 7.73
C SER A 37 -0.74 6.43 8.47
N ASN A 38 -0.93 6.10 9.75
CA ASN A 38 -1.99 6.68 10.56
C ASN A 38 -1.85 8.19 10.70
N LEU A 39 -0.65 8.69 10.99
CA LEU A 39 -0.37 10.13 11.11
C LEU A 39 -0.62 10.89 9.80
N ALA A 40 -0.47 10.22 8.67
CA ALA A 40 -0.79 10.76 7.33
C ALA A 40 -2.28 10.62 6.96
N GLY A 41 -3.15 10.11 7.85
CA GLY A 41 -4.58 9.91 7.58
C GLY A 41 -4.89 8.68 6.72
N HIS A 42 -3.95 7.74 6.58
CA HIS A 42 -4.10 6.51 5.80
C HIS A 42 -4.27 5.30 6.74
N ASP A 43 -5.30 5.31 7.60
CA ASP A 43 -5.55 4.27 8.60
C ASP A 43 -5.65 2.87 8.00
N SER A 44 -6.18 2.74 6.78
CA SER A 44 -6.27 1.47 6.07
C SER A 44 -4.91 0.80 5.79
N HIS A 45 -3.82 1.55 5.88
CA HIS A 45 -2.42 1.10 5.73
C HIS A 45 -1.62 1.26 7.03
N GLY A 46 -2.31 1.61 8.11
CA GLY A 46 -1.74 1.82 9.44
C GLY A 46 -1.78 0.58 10.32
N VAL A 47 -1.69 0.80 11.64
CA VAL A 47 -1.59 -0.25 12.66
C VAL A 47 -2.78 -1.22 12.69
N MET A 48 -3.92 -0.86 12.11
CA MET A 48 -5.03 -1.80 11.93
C MET A 48 -4.66 -3.04 11.10
N ARG A 49 -3.54 -3.03 10.39
CA ARG A 49 -3.01 -4.17 9.64
C ARG A 49 -2.27 -5.19 10.52
N ALA A 50 -1.95 -4.87 11.76
CA ALA A 50 -1.16 -5.75 12.63
C ALA A 50 -1.77 -7.16 12.78
N PRO A 51 -3.07 -7.36 13.08
CA PRO A 51 -3.61 -8.70 13.20
C PRO A 51 -3.47 -9.52 11.90
N TRP A 52 -3.63 -8.87 10.76
CA TRP A 52 -3.47 -9.51 9.46
C TRP A 52 -1.99 -9.87 9.19
N TYR A 53 -1.03 -9.06 9.62
CA TYR A 53 0.39 -9.41 9.49
C TYR A 53 0.73 -10.62 10.34
N MET A 54 0.25 -10.68 11.59
CA MET A 54 0.48 -11.82 12.47
C MET A 54 -0.07 -13.11 11.85
N GLU A 55 -1.30 -13.07 11.35
CA GLU A 55 -1.92 -14.20 10.65
C GLU A 55 -1.08 -14.66 9.44
N LYS A 56 -0.53 -13.72 8.66
CA LYS A 56 0.29 -14.02 7.50
C LYS A 56 1.66 -14.59 7.85
N ILE A 57 2.26 -14.15 8.95
CA ILE A 57 3.50 -14.74 9.49
C ILE A 57 3.23 -16.18 9.95
N ASP A 58 2.16 -16.40 10.71
CA ASP A 58 1.80 -17.73 11.21
C ASP A 58 1.54 -18.73 10.08
N LYS A 59 1.06 -18.25 8.93
CA LYS A 59 0.86 -19.06 7.71
C LYS A 59 2.11 -19.20 6.85
N GLY A 60 3.22 -18.55 7.19
CA GLY A 60 4.43 -18.51 6.38
C GLY A 60 4.30 -17.71 5.08
N GLU A 61 3.27 -16.87 4.94
CA GLU A 61 3.07 -16.02 3.78
C GLU A 61 3.87 -14.70 3.89
N ILE A 62 4.18 -14.25 5.09
CA ILE A 62 5.22 -13.26 5.37
C ILE A 62 6.39 -13.98 6.00
N VAL A 63 7.58 -13.83 5.45
CA VAL A 63 8.82 -14.41 5.97
C VAL A 63 9.60 -13.30 6.69
N PRO A 64 9.55 -13.24 8.04
CA PRO A 64 10.32 -12.25 8.79
C PRO A 64 11.83 -12.41 8.52
N SER A 65 12.53 -11.30 8.42
CA SER A 65 13.98 -11.25 8.17
C SER A 65 14.42 -11.92 6.85
N ALA A 66 13.50 -11.96 5.87
CA ALA A 66 13.83 -12.44 4.54
C ALA A 66 14.94 -11.56 3.92
N PRO A 67 15.93 -12.15 3.22
CA PRO A 67 16.93 -11.36 2.54
C PRO A 67 16.34 -10.54 1.41
N VAL A 68 16.93 -9.39 1.12
CA VAL A 68 16.60 -8.61 -0.08
C VAL A 68 17.75 -8.79 -1.06
N THR A 69 17.51 -9.42 -2.20
CA THR A 69 18.56 -9.72 -3.18
C THR A 69 18.33 -9.01 -4.50
N ILE A 70 19.42 -8.55 -5.13
CA ILE A 70 19.38 -8.01 -6.50
C ILE A 70 19.63 -9.19 -7.43
N GLU A 71 18.67 -9.46 -8.33
CA GLU A 71 18.77 -10.56 -9.29
C GLU A 71 19.40 -10.15 -10.61
N ASP A 72 19.10 -8.93 -11.05
CA ASP A 72 19.63 -8.35 -12.27
C ASP A 72 19.85 -6.85 -12.06
N GLU A 73 20.90 -6.32 -12.65
CA GLU A 73 21.30 -4.93 -12.44
C GLU A 73 22.03 -4.37 -13.66
N THR A 74 21.64 -3.15 -14.02
CA THR A 74 22.37 -2.30 -14.97
C THR A 74 22.77 -0.99 -14.29
N SER A 75 23.39 -0.08 -15.01
CA SER A 75 23.71 1.25 -14.45
C SER A 75 22.45 2.01 -13.98
N THR A 76 21.30 1.83 -14.62
CA THR A 76 20.07 2.61 -14.35
C THR A 76 18.90 1.76 -13.87
N THR A 77 18.97 0.44 -13.97
CA THR A 77 17.86 -0.45 -13.59
C THR A 77 18.31 -1.53 -12.61
N ALA A 78 17.38 -2.08 -11.85
CA ALA A 78 17.57 -3.30 -11.08
C ALA A 78 16.26 -4.09 -10.93
N VAL A 79 16.41 -5.40 -10.74
CA VAL A 79 15.34 -6.31 -10.32
C VAL A 79 15.67 -6.84 -8.93
N VAL A 80 14.77 -6.62 -7.99
CA VAL A 80 14.93 -7.01 -6.59
C VAL A 80 13.94 -8.13 -6.25
N ASP A 81 14.44 -9.18 -5.62
CA ASP A 81 13.61 -10.22 -4.99
C ASP A 81 13.51 -9.95 -3.48
N GLY A 82 12.29 -9.83 -3.00
CA GLY A 82 11.97 -9.61 -1.59
C GLY A 82 11.73 -10.89 -0.80
N HIS A 83 11.82 -12.07 -1.43
CA HIS A 83 11.67 -13.39 -0.79
C HIS A 83 10.47 -13.49 0.16
N TRP A 84 9.37 -12.82 -0.17
CA TRP A 84 8.14 -12.76 0.61
C TRP A 84 8.30 -12.15 2.01
N GLY A 85 9.33 -11.32 2.23
CA GLY A 85 9.54 -10.54 3.45
C GLY A 85 8.50 -9.45 3.66
N PHE A 86 8.68 -8.65 4.71
CA PHE A 86 7.88 -7.46 4.93
C PHE A 86 8.08 -6.44 3.81
N GLY A 87 6.96 -5.95 3.25
CA GLY A 87 7.02 -5.08 2.09
C GLY A 87 7.65 -3.72 2.35
N GLN A 88 7.55 -3.19 3.58
CA GLN A 88 8.04 -1.86 3.90
C GLN A 88 9.57 -1.74 3.78
N PRO A 89 10.40 -2.58 4.42
CA PRO A 89 11.85 -2.54 4.24
C PRO A 89 12.27 -2.80 2.79
N ILE A 90 11.61 -3.75 2.12
CA ILE A 90 11.90 -4.09 0.73
C ILE A 90 11.66 -2.91 -0.20
N ALA A 91 10.49 -2.28 -0.10
CA ALA A 91 10.13 -1.13 -0.95
C ALA A 91 10.99 0.09 -0.67
N ARG A 92 11.38 0.31 0.61
CA ARG A 92 12.32 1.35 0.98
C ARG A 92 13.69 1.11 0.34
N ARG A 93 14.24 -0.11 0.47
CA ARG A 93 15.53 -0.46 -0.12
C ARG A 93 15.50 -0.32 -1.65
N ALA A 94 14.41 -0.73 -2.31
CA ALA A 94 14.25 -0.56 -3.74
C ALA A 94 14.25 0.92 -4.16
N MET A 95 13.56 1.79 -3.40
CA MET A 95 13.57 3.23 -3.68
C MET A 95 14.94 3.84 -3.42
N GLU A 96 15.64 3.44 -2.37
CA GLU A 96 17.02 3.89 -2.10
C GLU A 96 17.96 3.51 -3.23
N LEU A 97 17.89 2.28 -3.73
CA LEU A 97 18.67 1.82 -4.90
C LEU A 97 18.32 2.62 -6.16
N ALA A 98 17.04 2.93 -6.38
CA ALA A 98 16.63 3.78 -7.51
C ALA A 98 17.22 5.19 -7.40
N ILE A 99 17.25 5.78 -6.20
CA ILE A 99 17.86 7.08 -5.93
C ILE A 99 19.39 7.03 -6.14
N GLU A 100 20.07 5.99 -5.67
CA GLU A 100 21.51 5.78 -5.89
C GLU A 100 21.85 5.79 -7.39
N LYS A 101 21.09 5.03 -8.18
CA LYS A 101 21.25 4.97 -9.64
C LYS A 101 20.93 6.32 -10.32
N ALA A 102 19.84 6.97 -9.91
CA ALA A 102 19.46 8.29 -10.44
C ALA A 102 20.50 9.35 -10.12
N SER A 103 21.13 9.30 -8.95
CA SER A 103 22.22 10.22 -8.58
C SER A 103 23.44 10.08 -9.50
N ALA A 104 23.75 8.87 -9.93
CA ALA A 104 24.89 8.59 -10.79
C ALA A 104 24.59 8.78 -12.28
N HIS A 105 23.33 8.52 -12.72
CA HIS A 105 22.99 8.37 -14.12
C HIS A 105 21.75 9.19 -14.54
N ASN A 106 21.23 10.08 -13.70
CA ASN A 106 20.02 10.90 -13.89
C ASN A 106 18.69 10.13 -13.98
N LEU A 107 18.72 8.79 -13.96
CA LEU A 107 17.57 7.90 -13.97
C LEU A 107 17.87 6.65 -13.15
N GLY A 108 16.89 6.23 -12.33
CA GLY A 108 16.91 4.96 -11.63
C GLY A 108 15.54 4.31 -11.70
N CYS A 109 15.48 3.03 -12.10
CA CYS A 109 14.25 2.25 -12.13
C CYS A 109 14.49 0.89 -11.47
N VAL A 110 13.77 0.62 -10.39
CA VAL A 110 13.88 -0.65 -9.67
C VAL A 110 12.52 -1.33 -9.64
N THR A 111 12.48 -2.57 -10.10
CA THR A 111 11.31 -3.44 -9.99
C THR A 111 11.50 -4.41 -8.83
N VAL A 112 10.40 -4.71 -8.14
CA VAL A 112 10.41 -5.61 -6.99
C VAL A 112 9.44 -6.76 -7.25
N ARG A 113 9.86 -7.99 -6.95
CA ARG A 113 9.02 -9.18 -6.97
C ARG A 113 9.05 -9.91 -5.63
N ALA A 114 8.17 -10.88 -5.43
CA ALA A 114 8.04 -11.66 -4.19
C ALA A 114 8.04 -10.75 -2.94
N CYS A 115 7.17 -9.72 -2.95
CA CYS A 115 7.09 -8.70 -1.93
C CYS A 115 5.69 -8.67 -1.33
N ASN A 116 5.58 -8.65 -0.01
CA ASN A 116 4.31 -8.49 0.67
C ASN A 116 3.84 -7.02 0.68
N HIS A 117 2.74 -6.76 1.40
CA HIS A 117 2.12 -5.44 1.51
C HIS A 117 3.13 -4.36 1.92
N ILE A 118 3.29 -3.35 1.09
CA ILE A 118 4.26 -2.26 1.27
C ILE A 118 3.71 -1.07 2.08
N GLY A 119 2.47 -1.12 2.55
CA GLY A 119 1.84 0.01 3.23
C GLY A 119 1.48 1.15 2.29
N ARG A 120 1.66 2.39 2.72
CA ARG A 120 1.36 3.60 1.95
C ARG A 120 2.45 3.87 0.91
N LEU A 121 2.09 3.77 -0.37
CA LEU A 121 3.03 3.91 -1.49
C LEU A 121 3.73 5.29 -1.52
N GLY A 122 3.01 6.35 -1.20
CA GLY A 122 3.54 7.72 -1.19
C GLY A 122 4.70 7.94 -0.23
N ALA A 123 4.88 7.11 0.79
CA ALA A 123 6.01 7.22 1.72
C ALA A 123 7.36 7.06 1.00
N TYR A 124 7.46 6.17 0.04
CA TYR A 124 8.70 5.92 -0.72
C TYR A 124 8.98 7.03 -1.71
N ASN A 125 7.95 7.54 -2.38
CA ASN A 125 8.13 8.66 -3.30
C ASN A 125 8.48 9.96 -2.57
N THR A 126 7.95 10.16 -1.37
CA THR A 126 8.37 11.27 -0.48
C THR A 126 9.86 11.14 -0.09
N LEU A 127 10.38 9.91 0.07
CA LEU A 127 11.81 9.70 0.31
C LEU A 127 12.64 10.20 -0.90
N ALA A 128 12.20 9.94 -2.13
CA ALA A 128 12.87 10.43 -3.33
C ALA A 128 12.80 11.96 -3.42
N SER A 129 11.62 12.56 -3.21
CA SER A 129 11.46 14.02 -3.31
C SER A 129 12.24 14.75 -2.24
N SER A 130 12.33 14.25 -1.02
CA SER A 130 13.14 14.84 0.06
C SER A 130 14.66 14.86 -0.25
N ARG A 131 15.10 14.03 -1.22
CA ARG A 131 16.48 13.97 -1.71
C ARG A 131 16.66 14.71 -3.05
N GLY A 132 15.67 15.50 -3.48
CA GLY A 132 15.71 16.32 -4.67
C GLY A 132 15.36 15.60 -5.98
N PHE A 133 14.80 14.39 -5.92
CA PHE A 133 14.41 13.60 -7.09
C PHE A 133 12.89 13.62 -7.30
N VAL A 134 12.46 13.40 -8.52
CA VAL A 134 11.09 13.02 -8.81
C VAL A 134 10.93 11.52 -8.53
N GLY A 135 10.07 11.16 -7.58
CA GLY A 135 9.75 9.77 -7.27
C GLY A 135 8.44 9.35 -7.95
N ILE A 136 8.47 8.23 -8.67
CA ILE A 136 7.27 7.62 -9.28
C ILE A 136 7.20 6.18 -8.79
N GLY A 137 6.06 5.79 -8.22
CA GLY A 137 5.81 4.43 -7.75
C GLY A 137 4.50 3.90 -8.30
N MET A 138 4.51 2.65 -8.72
CA MET A 138 3.33 1.90 -9.15
C MET A 138 3.44 0.49 -8.61
N LEU A 139 2.31 -0.12 -8.31
CA LEU A 139 2.32 -1.53 -7.94
C LEU A 139 1.10 -2.25 -8.49
N ASN A 140 1.29 -3.54 -8.71
CA ASN A 140 0.23 -4.48 -9.00
C ASN A 140 0.12 -5.48 -7.84
N LEU A 141 -1.07 -5.57 -7.24
CA LEU A 141 -1.31 -6.58 -6.21
C LEU A 141 -1.46 -7.96 -6.85
N HIS A 142 -0.87 -8.96 -6.20
CA HIS A 142 -1.00 -10.36 -6.61
C HIS A 142 -2.09 -11.10 -5.81
N GLY A 143 -2.43 -12.31 -6.25
CA GLY A 143 -3.32 -13.21 -5.54
C GLY A 143 -4.80 -12.88 -5.68
N THR A 144 -5.59 -13.18 -4.65
CA THR A 144 -7.06 -13.12 -4.66
C THR A 144 -7.65 -11.75 -4.37
N SER A 145 -6.85 -10.71 -4.31
CA SER A 145 -7.27 -9.35 -3.94
C SER A 145 -8.05 -8.60 -5.03
N HIS A 146 -8.57 -9.33 -6.02
CA HIS A 146 -9.39 -8.74 -7.07
C HIS A 146 -10.71 -8.23 -6.47
N CYS A 147 -10.95 -6.95 -6.59
CA CYS A 147 -12.14 -6.31 -6.04
C CYS A 147 -12.70 -5.19 -6.93
N VAL A 148 -12.02 -4.88 -8.04
CA VAL A 148 -12.39 -3.81 -8.97
C VAL A 148 -12.90 -4.43 -10.27
N ALA A 149 -14.04 -3.93 -10.76
CA ALA A 149 -14.53 -4.27 -12.08
C ALA A 149 -13.72 -3.56 -13.16
N PRO A 150 -13.46 -4.18 -14.32
CA PRO A 150 -12.98 -3.45 -15.49
C PRO A 150 -13.99 -2.38 -15.93
N PHE A 151 -13.52 -1.37 -16.64
CA PHE A 151 -14.42 -0.33 -17.20
C PHE A 151 -15.54 -0.98 -18.03
N GLY A 152 -16.80 -0.67 -17.70
CA GLY A 152 -17.99 -1.26 -18.31
C GLY A 152 -18.33 -2.69 -17.87
N GLY A 153 -17.46 -3.34 -17.07
CA GLY A 153 -17.67 -4.70 -16.54
C GLY A 153 -18.32 -4.71 -15.16
N ILE A 154 -18.81 -5.87 -14.71
CA ILE A 154 -19.41 -6.05 -13.38
C ILE A 154 -18.61 -6.98 -12.48
N ASP A 155 -17.80 -7.86 -13.06
CA ASP A 155 -17.00 -8.84 -12.32
C ASP A 155 -15.76 -8.24 -11.69
N ARG A 156 -15.35 -8.77 -10.54
CA ARG A 156 -14.07 -8.49 -9.89
C ARG A 156 -12.93 -9.11 -10.70
N LYS A 157 -12.18 -8.32 -11.46
CA LYS A 157 -11.06 -8.79 -12.30
C LYS A 157 -9.74 -8.10 -11.97
N LEU A 158 -9.78 -6.90 -11.40
CA LEU A 158 -8.62 -6.08 -11.13
C LEU A 158 -8.46 -5.80 -9.64
N PRO A 159 -7.23 -5.69 -9.13
CA PRO A 159 -6.98 -5.12 -7.81
C PRO A 159 -6.98 -3.58 -7.87
N THR A 160 -6.80 -2.95 -6.71
CA THR A 160 -6.79 -1.49 -6.56
C THR A 160 -5.45 -0.84 -6.90
N ASN A 161 -4.68 -1.35 -7.80
CA ASN A 161 -3.32 -0.95 -8.19
C ASN A 161 -3.03 0.55 -8.05
N PRO A 162 -2.31 1.00 -7.02
CA PRO A 162 -2.05 2.42 -6.80
C PRO A 162 -0.94 2.97 -7.68
N ILE A 163 -1.01 4.30 -7.87
CA ILE A 163 0.03 5.12 -8.48
C ILE A 163 0.35 6.24 -7.50
N SER A 164 1.63 6.51 -7.30
CA SER A 164 2.07 7.65 -6.52
C SER A 164 3.20 8.40 -7.24
N ILE A 165 3.16 9.72 -7.16
CA ILE A 165 4.17 10.61 -7.74
C ILE A 165 4.49 11.68 -6.72
N ALA A 166 5.78 11.90 -6.46
CA ALA A 166 6.24 13.01 -5.63
C ALA A 166 7.35 13.79 -6.34
N PHE A 167 7.34 15.10 -6.17
CA PHE A 167 8.44 15.93 -6.61
C PHE A 167 8.72 17.10 -5.65
N PRO A 168 10.00 17.51 -5.52
CA PRO A 168 10.39 18.58 -4.65
C PRO A 168 9.83 19.91 -5.15
N ARG A 169 9.35 20.77 -4.23
CA ARG A 169 8.83 22.10 -4.54
C ARG A 169 9.80 23.24 -4.22
N GLY A 170 11.03 22.90 -3.83
CA GLY A 170 12.03 23.88 -3.43
C GLY A 170 11.92 24.30 -1.96
N SER A 171 12.82 25.17 -1.53
CA SER A 171 12.95 25.56 -0.13
C SER A 171 11.70 26.26 0.41
N GLY A 172 11.22 25.78 1.55
CA GLY A 172 10.13 26.41 2.31
C GLY A 172 8.72 25.96 1.93
N ALA A 173 8.55 25.09 0.95
CA ALA A 173 7.26 24.51 0.62
C ALA A 173 7.27 22.97 0.82
N PRO A 174 6.18 22.35 1.30
CA PRO A 174 6.07 20.90 1.31
C PRO A 174 6.11 20.36 -0.11
N ASP A 175 6.72 19.20 -0.31
CA ASP A 175 6.77 18.51 -1.58
C ASP A 175 5.37 18.24 -2.14
N PHE A 176 5.25 18.19 -3.47
CA PHE A 176 4.02 17.70 -4.08
C PHE A 176 3.97 16.18 -3.94
N LEU A 177 2.83 15.67 -3.51
CA LEU A 177 2.57 14.23 -3.43
C LEU A 177 1.19 13.91 -4.00
N LEU A 178 1.17 13.10 -5.05
CA LEU A 178 0.01 12.35 -5.49
C LEU A 178 0.15 10.92 -4.95
N ASP A 179 -0.86 10.40 -4.26
CA ASP A 179 -0.89 9.00 -3.81
C ASP A 179 -2.33 8.51 -3.91
N MET A 180 -2.63 7.71 -4.92
CA MET A 180 -3.98 7.33 -5.27
C MET A 180 -4.07 5.90 -5.78
N THR A 181 -5.24 5.29 -5.60
CA THR A 181 -5.59 4.02 -6.24
C THR A 181 -6.08 4.24 -7.67
N SER A 182 -5.97 3.21 -8.53
CA SER A 182 -6.58 3.20 -9.87
C SER A 182 -8.09 2.86 -9.86
N SER A 183 -8.65 2.59 -8.68
CA SER A 183 -10.10 2.48 -8.46
C SER A 183 -10.67 3.79 -7.90
N ILE A 184 -11.99 3.95 -7.95
CA ILE A 184 -12.65 5.14 -7.38
C ILE A 184 -12.38 5.30 -5.88
N VAL A 185 -12.17 4.18 -5.19
CA VAL A 185 -11.91 4.11 -3.75
C VAL A 185 -11.07 2.88 -3.42
N ALA A 186 -10.27 2.94 -2.35
CA ALA A 186 -9.58 1.78 -1.81
C ALA A 186 -10.54 0.87 -1.02
N GLU A 187 -10.37 -0.45 -1.14
CA GLU A 187 -11.19 -1.46 -0.43
C GLU A 187 -11.22 -1.21 1.09
N GLY A 188 -10.10 -0.81 1.68
CA GLY A 188 -10.04 -0.50 3.11
C GLY A 188 -11.03 0.58 3.57
N LYS A 189 -11.44 1.51 2.70
CA LYS A 189 -12.47 2.51 3.04
C LYS A 189 -13.87 1.89 3.07
N LEU A 190 -14.17 0.90 2.21
CA LEU A 190 -15.41 0.13 2.30
C LEU A 190 -15.44 -0.67 3.61
N LYS A 191 -14.30 -1.26 4.01
CA LYS A 191 -14.18 -1.98 5.28
C LYS A 191 -14.40 -1.08 6.49
N MET A 192 -13.90 0.15 6.44
CA MET A 192 -14.17 1.15 7.49
C MET A 192 -15.68 1.44 7.59
N LYS A 193 -16.36 1.66 6.45
CA LYS A 193 -17.82 1.87 6.42
C LYS A 193 -18.59 0.67 6.99
N LEU A 194 -18.19 -0.55 6.64
CA LEU A 194 -18.77 -1.77 7.21
C LEU A 194 -18.62 -1.81 8.73
N ASN A 195 -17.42 -1.53 9.23
CA ASN A 195 -17.14 -1.56 10.68
C ASN A 195 -17.87 -0.44 11.45
N GLN A 196 -18.19 0.67 10.78
CA GLN A 196 -18.93 1.81 11.35
C GLN A 196 -20.44 1.64 11.24
N GLY A 197 -20.93 0.66 10.45
CA GLY A 197 -22.35 0.51 10.15
C GLY A 197 -22.91 1.64 9.27
N GLU A 198 -22.05 2.27 8.46
CA GLU A 198 -22.40 3.39 7.61
C GLU A 198 -22.61 2.97 6.16
N PRO A 199 -23.51 3.64 5.40
CA PRO A 199 -23.73 3.37 3.99
C PRO A 199 -22.51 3.73 3.14
N LEU A 200 -22.46 3.14 1.93
CA LEU A 200 -21.48 3.52 0.91
C LEU A 200 -21.91 4.82 0.22
N PRO A 201 -20.97 5.73 -0.05
CA PRO A 201 -21.22 6.85 -0.95
C PRO A 201 -21.54 6.37 -2.38
N ASP A 202 -22.39 7.12 -3.07
CA ASP A 202 -22.78 6.84 -4.44
C ASP A 202 -21.56 6.72 -5.37
N GLY A 203 -21.60 5.71 -6.25
CA GLY A 203 -20.56 5.50 -7.25
C GLY A 203 -19.28 4.87 -6.74
N TRP A 204 -19.21 4.42 -5.49
CA TRP A 204 -18.03 3.70 -4.99
C TRP A 204 -18.00 2.24 -5.44
N ALA A 205 -19.14 1.59 -5.40
CA ALA A 205 -19.26 0.18 -5.72
C ALA A 205 -20.57 -0.15 -6.45
N ILE A 206 -20.61 -1.32 -7.02
CA ILE A 206 -21.78 -1.96 -7.60
C ILE A 206 -22.04 -3.29 -6.89
N ASP A 207 -23.29 -3.73 -6.88
CA ASP A 207 -23.67 -5.08 -6.49
C ASP A 207 -23.26 -6.10 -7.57
N SER A 208 -23.55 -7.38 -7.34
CA SER A 208 -23.24 -8.46 -8.27
C SER A 208 -24.01 -8.41 -9.59
N ALA A 209 -25.11 -7.66 -9.66
CA ALA A 209 -25.89 -7.44 -10.87
C ALA A 209 -25.45 -6.19 -11.65
N GLY A 210 -24.52 -5.39 -11.08
CA GLY A 210 -24.02 -4.16 -11.68
C GLY A 210 -24.79 -2.90 -11.33
N HIS A 211 -25.74 -2.97 -10.39
CA HIS A 211 -26.43 -1.79 -9.87
C HIS A 211 -25.59 -1.08 -8.81
N PRO A 212 -25.77 0.24 -8.58
CA PRO A 212 -25.09 0.95 -7.51
C PRO A 212 -25.32 0.29 -6.15
N ALA A 213 -24.24 0.01 -5.43
CA ALA A 213 -24.28 -0.54 -4.07
C ALA A 213 -24.34 0.59 -3.05
N GLY A 214 -25.38 0.62 -2.23
CA GLY A 214 -25.58 1.60 -1.16
C GLY A 214 -25.12 1.10 0.21
N GLN A 215 -24.96 -0.20 0.37
CA GLN A 215 -24.55 -0.80 1.63
C GLN A 215 -23.26 -1.64 1.47
N PRO A 216 -22.36 -1.63 2.48
CA PRO A 216 -21.16 -2.45 2.43
C PRO A 216 -21.45 -3.96 2.25
N ALA A 217 -22.55 -4.48 2.75
CA ALA A 217 -22.96 -5.87 2.59
C ALA A 217 -23.08 -6.28 1.11
N GLU A 218 -23.60 -5.40 0.25
CA GLU A 218 -23.74 -5.65 -1.19
C GLU A 218 -22.39 -5.84 -1.91
N PHE A 219 -21.31 -5.35 -1.30
CA PHE A 219 -19.97 -5.57 -1.78
C PHE A 219 -19.31 -6.84 -1.20
N TYR A 220 -19.57 -7.17 0.09
CA TYR A 220 -18.86 -8.24 0.79
C TYR A 220 -19.58 -9.59 0.77
N ASP A 221 -20.90 -9.60 0.77
CA ASP A 221 -21.71 -10.82 0.84
C ASP A 221 -21.83 -11.49 -0.53
N ASP A 222 -21.92 -12.81 -0.56
CA ASP A 222 -22.07 -13.55 -1.82
C ASP A 222 -23.53 -13.50 -2.34
N PRO A 223 -23.71 -13.21 -3.63
CA PRO A 223 -22.71 -12.95 -4.67
C PRO A 223 -22.13 -11.54 -4.55
N ARG A 224 -20.81 -11.43 -4.55
CA ARG A 224 -20.07 -10.20 -4.24
C ARG A 224 -20.18 -9.13 -5.32
N GLY A 225 -20.38 -7.89 -4.90
CA GLY A 225 -20.24 -6.71 -5.74
C GLY A 225 -18.80 -6.30 -6.04
N ALA A 226 -18.56 -5.23 -6.76
CA ALA A 226 -17.24 -4.75 -7.16
C ALA A 226 -17.08 -3.23 -6.96
N ILE A 227 -15.84 -2.78 -6.72
CA ILE A 227 -15.48 -1.36 -6.77
C ILE A 227 -15.38 -0.91 -8.22
N LEU A 228 -15.74 0.33 -8.50
CA LEU A 228 -15.61 0.90 -9.84
C LEU A 228 -14.16 1.40 -10.09
N PRO A 229 -13.67 1.33 -11.34
CA PRO A 229 -12.40 1.94 -11.71
C PRO A 229 -12.49 3.46 -11.66
N LEU A 230 -11.33 4.12 -11.51
CA LEU A 230 -11.25 5.57 -11.48
C LEU A 230 -11.82 6.17 -12.77
N GLY A 231 -12.68 7.18 -12.62
CA GLY A 231 -13.31 7.88 -13.73
C GLY A 231 -14.59 7.25 -14.25
N GLU A 232 -14.91 6.01 -13.88
CA GLU A 232 -16.19 5.41 -14.24
C GLU A 232 -17.31 5.97 -13.34
N ARG A 233 -18.39 6.43 -13.98
CA ARG A 233 -19.63 6.77 -13.30
C ARG A 233 -20.76 5.99 -13.98
N ARG A 234 -21.34 5.04 -13.28
CA ARG A 234 -22.60 4.43 -13.70
C ARG A 234 -23.73 5.30 -13.18
N ARG A 235 -24.49 5.86 -14.12
CA ARG A 235 -25.75 6.54 -13.79
C ARG A 235 -26.81 5.46 -13.54
N VAL A 236 -27.62 5.67 -12.51
CA VAL A 236 -28.85 4.95 -12.25
C VAL A 236 -29.82 5.18 -13.41
#